data_daee1d1d8222471ac0fd574be032d12a
#
_entry.id   daee1d1d8222471ac0fd574be032d12a
#
_cell.length_a   1.000
_cell.length_b   1.000
_cell.length_c   1.000
_cell.angle_alpha   90.00
_cell.angle_beta   90.00
_cell.angle_gamma   90.00
#
_symmetry.space_group_name_H-M   'P 1'
#
loop_
_entity.id
_entity.type
_entity.pdbx_description
1 polymer ?
#
loop_
_entity_poly.entity_id
_entity_poly.type
_entity_poly.pdbx_seq_one_letter_code
_entity_poly.pdbx_strand_id
1 'polypeptide(L)'
;MIELPRRVPGATTAVPAPTRLVPLYVHPIEDPQAWDPDALDGTTVIVNVHDGPDAVVDEDYVLATSRLAAAGVPMLGYVDLGHSARPIADILDDVNRWAAYPMSGVFLDQSPTGAYGLGPVALAVRVARRAGLFATVLNPGTPTDPVYRELGVPICVFEGGWDEYQEWDGEGALPGDGHLIHSVPPWQLEHARRVMAWRGAGFGVVTDRWMPNPWHGLPSDSPRPLAVVPG
;
A
#
# COMPACT_ATOMS: atom_id res chain seq x y z
N MET A 1 -22.17 -4.52 -13.53
CA MET A 1 -21.45 -3.45 -14.28
C MET A 1 -21.91 -2.12 -13.73
N ILE A 2 -21.04 -1.41 -13.00
CA ILE A 2 -21.36 -0.09 -12.44
C ILE A 2 -21.44 0.90 -13.59
N GLU A 3 -22.63 1.44 -13.88
CA GLU A 3 -22.77 2.59 -14.78
C GLU A 3 -22.33 3.85 -14.05
N LEU A 4 -21.32 4.53 -14.60
CA LEU A 4 -20.93 5.84 -14.11
C LEU A 4 -22.10 6.82 -14.34
N PRO A 5 -22.53 7.62 -13.35
CA PRO A 5 -23.61 8.57 -13.52
C PRO A 5 -23.28 9.58 -14.62
N ARG A 6 -24.28 9.94 -15.45
CA ARG A 6 -24.14 10.96 -16.51
C ARG A 6 -23.75 12.30 -15.88
N ARG A 7 -22.61 12.84 -16.30
CA ARG A 7 -22.13 14.17 -15.89
C ARG A 7 -23.16 15.26 -16.24
N VAL A 8 -23.46 16.11 -15.27
CA VAL A 8 -24.07 17.41 -15.49
C VAL A 8 -22.99 18.32 -16.12
N PRO A 9 -23.26 19.03 -17.23
CA PRO A 9 -22.29 19.95 -17.82
C PRO A 9 -22.12 21.19 -16.93
N GLY A 10 -20.96 21.33 -16.32
CA GLY A 10 -20.61 22.52 -15.54
C GLY A 10 -19.38 22.26 -14.69
N ALA A 11 -18.22 22.75 -15.13
CA ALA A 11 -16.90 22.70 -14.50
C ALA A 11 -16.26 21.29 -14.42
N THR A 12 -15.46 20.95 -15.42
CA THR A 12 -14.57 19.78 -15.42
C THR A 12 -13.34 20.06 -14.55
N THR A 13 -13.47 19.98 -13.24
CA THR A 13 -12.29 19.73 -12.40
C THR A 13 -11.99 18.24 -12.59
N ALA A 14 -10.90 17.93 -13.28
CA ALA A 14 -10.41 16.57 -13.39
C ALA A 14 -10.21 16.03 -11.96
N VAL A 15 -10.80 14.87 -11.64
CA VAL A 15 -10.52 14.20 -10.37
C VAL A 15 -9.03 13.82 -10.41
N PRO A 16 -8.20 14.25 -9.42
CA PRO A 16 -6.80 13.86 -9.39
C PRO A 16 -6.66 12.35 -9.42
N ALA A 17 -5.67 11.84 -10.15
CA ALA A 17 -5.36 10.42 -10.10
C ALA A 17 -4.82 10.06 -8.70
N PRO A 18 -5.26 8.93 -8.10
CA PRO A 18 -4.71 8.47 -6.84
C PRO A 18 -3.21 8.21 -6.94
N THR A 19 -2.47 8.53 -5.86
CA THR A 19 -1.06 8.18 -5.75
C THR A 19 -0.91 6.66 -5.71
N ARG A 20 0.05 6.11 -6.46
CA ARG A 20 0.28 4.66 -6.45
C ARG A 20 0.94 4.23 -5.14
N LEU A 21 0.29 3.30 -4.44
CA LEU A 21 0.85 2.59 -3.28
C LEU A 21 0.83 1.10 -3.60
N VAL A 22 1.99 0.50 -3.82
CA VAL A 22 2.12 -0.87 -4.34
C VAL A 22 2.76 -1.78 -3.30
N PRO A 23 2.01 -2.75 -2.74
CA PRO A 23 2.63 -3.85 -2.02
C PRO A 23 3.50 -4.67 -2.99
N LEU A 24 4.79 -4.81 -2.67
CA LEU A 24 5.75 -5.54 -3.49
C LEU A 24 6.25 -6.76 -2.70
N TYR A 25 5.42 -7.81 -2.65
CA TYR A 25 5.67 -9.00 -1.84
C TYR A 25 6.26 -10.13 -2.69
N VAL A 26 7.30 -9.78 -3.43
CA VAL A 26 8.13 -10.70 -4.23
C VAL A 26 9.58 -10.47 -3.89
N HIS A 27 10.33 -11.55 -3.71
CA HIS A 27 11.75 -11.44 -3.38
C HIS A 27 12.53 -10.79 -4.53
N PRO A 28 13.51 -9.89 -4.25
CA PRO A 28 14.25 -9.17 -5.28
C PRO A 28 15.00 -10.07 -6.29
N ILE A 29 15.39 -11.27 -5.87
CA ILE A 29 16.05 -12.26 -6.77
C ILE A 29 15.00 -12.93 -7.66
N GLU A 30 13.77 -13.15 -7.20
CA GLU A 30 12.73 -13.84 -7.98
C GLU A 30 12.21 -12.98 -9.13
N ASP A 31 12.00 -11.69 -8.89
CA ASP A 31 11.59 -10.73 -9.91
C ASP A 31 12.38 -9.41 -9.82
N PRO A 32 13.64 -9.39 -10.29
CA PRO A 32 14.47 -8.19 -10.27
C PRO A 32 13.86 -7.00 -11.05
N GLN A 33 13.01 -7.29 -12.04
CA GLN A 33 12.35 -6.24 -12.85
C GLN A 33 11.27 -5.49 -12.06
N ALA A 34 10.61 -6.16 -11.12
CA ALA A 34 9.65 -5.50 -10.23
C ALA A 34 10.33 -4.51 -9.27
N TRP A 35 11.62 -4.69 -9.01
CA TRP A 35 12.46 -3.82 -8.17
C TRP A 35 13.27 -2.81 -8.99
N ASP A 36 12.92 -2.62 -10.26
CA ASP A 36 13.57 -1.60 -11.09
C ASP A 36 13.00 -0.22 -10.75
N PRO A 37 13.84 0.78 -10.43
CA PRO A 37 13.37 2.13 -10.12
C PRO A 37 12.50 2.76 -11.21
N ASP A 38 12.80 2.49 -12.48
CA ASP A 38 12.03 3.06 -13.61
C ASP A 38 10.60 2.47 -13.67
N ALA A 39 10.42 1.21 -13.25
CA ALA A 39 9.09 0.59 -13.14
C ALA A 39 8.27 1.14 -11.97
N LEU A 40 8.94 1.77 -11.00
CA LEU A 40 8.37 2.26 -9.74
C LEU A 40 8.32 3.80 -9.68
N ASP A 41 8.58 4.49 -10.79
CA ASP A 41 8.49 5.95 -10.82
C ASP A 41 7.10 6.44 -10.38
N GLY A 42 7.07 7.46 -9.54
CA GLY A 42 5.83 8.01 -8.97
C GLY A 42 5.04 7.04 -8.07
N THR A 43 5.69 5.98 -7.57
CA THR A 43 5.07 4.94 -6.74
C THR A 43 5.67 4.96 -5.33
N THR A 44 4.84 4.77 -4.30
CA THR A 44 5.29 4.37 -2.97
C THR A 44 5.21 2.86 -2.87
N VAL A 45 6.28 2.20 -2.44
CA VAL A 45 6.37 0.73 -2.35
C VAL A 45 6.20 0.28 -0.92
N ILE A 46 5.43 -0.79 -0.69
CA ILE A 46 5.40 -1.49 0.59
C ILE A 46 6.32 -2.70 0.48
N VAL A 47 7.33 -2.74 1.35
CA VAL A 47 8.35 -3.80 1.40
C VAL A 47 8.01 -4.76 2.53
N ASN A 48 7.95 -6.05 2.21
CA ASN A 48 7.76 -7.12 3.18
C ASN A 48 8.86 -8.17 2.96
N VAL A 49 9.76 -8.34 3.95
CA VAL A 49 10.86 -9.31 3.86
C VAL A 49 10.34 -10.70 4.24
N HIS A 50 9.77 -10.82 5.45
CA HIS A 50 9.16 -12.05 5.92
C HIS A 50 8.14 -11.71 7.02
N ASP A 51 6.89 -11.47 6.64
CA ASP A 51 5.81 -10.95 7.52
C ASP A 51 6.25 -9.73 8.36
N GLY A 52 7.14 -8.93 7.80
CA GLY A 52 7.80 -7.80 8.44
C GLY A 52 9.24 -7.63 7.98
N PRO A 53 10.13 -7.06 8.84
CA PRO A 53 11.54 -6.82 8.53
C PRO A 53 12.43 -8.07 8.63
N ASP A 54 11.86 -9.21 9.09
CA ASP A 54 12.56 -10.42 9.56
C ASP A 54 13.43 -10.19 10.82
N ALA A 55 13.84 -11.32 11.42
CA ALA A 55 14.77 -11.36 12.57
C ALA A 55 16.22 -11.10 12.16
N VAL A 56 16.58 -11.47 10.94
CA VAL A 56 17.90 -11.32 10.33
C VAL A 56 17.77 -10.39 9.13
N VAL A 57 18.70 -9.45 9.03
CA VAL A 57 18.74 -8.53 7.88
C VAL A 57 19.07 -9.33 6.61
N ASP A 58 18.21 -9.21 5.60
CA ASP A 58 18.38 -9.83 4.30
C ASP A 58 19.18 -8.91 3.37
N GLU A 59 20.35 -9.37 2.91
CA GLU A 59 21.28 -8.58 2.09
C GLU A 59 20.70 -8.24 0.70
N ASP A 60 19.87 -9.09 0.12
CA ASP A 60 19.25 -8.85 -1.18
C ASP A 60 18.21 -7.73 -1.09
N TYR A 61 17.44 -7.73 0.00
CA TYR A 61 16.52 -6.61 0.28
C TYR A 61 17.28 -5.32 0.62
N VAL A 62 18.40 -5.38 1.35
CA VAL A 62 19.26 -4.20 1.59
C VAL A 62 19.73 -3.60 0.27
N LEU A 63 20.21 -4.44 -0.65
CA LEU A 63 20.69 -3.99 -1.95
C LEU A 63 19.56 -3.38 -2.80
N ALA A 64 18.40 -4.08 -2.89
CA ALA A 64 17.27 -3.64 -3.68
C ALA A 64 16.69 -2.32 -3.13
N THR A 65 16.45 -2.23 -1.82
CA THR A 65 15.91 -1.03 -1.19
C THR A 65 16.87 0.15 -1.24
N SER A 66 18.18 -0.09 -1.15
CA SER A 66 19.22 0.96 -1.32
C SER A 66 19.19 1.56 -2.72
N ARG A 67 18.99 0.72 -3.75
CA ARG A 67 18.85 1.19 -5.15
C ARG A 67 17.58 2.04 -5.33
N LEU A 68 16.46 1.60 -4.77
CA LEU A 68 15.20 2.36 -4.81
C LEU A 68 15.33 3.69 -4.07
N ALA A 69 15.95 3.69 -2.89
CA ALA A 69 16.20 4.92 -2.13
C ALA A 69 17.10 5.92 -2.89
N ALA A 70 18.16 5.42 -3.53
CA ALA A 70 19.06 6.24 -4.37
C ALA A 70 18.32 6.87 -5.56
N ALA A 71 17.30 6.21 -6.08
CA ALA A 71 16.43 6.72 -7.15
C ALA A 71 15.28 7.61 -6.63
N GLY A 72 15.16 7.78 -5.32
CA GLY A 72 14.11 8.62 -4.72
C GLY A 72 12.74 7.95 -4.63
N VAL A 73 12.65 6.63 -4.77
CA VAL A 73 11.39 5.87 -4.61
C VAL A 73 11.06 5.75 -3.13
N PRO A 74 9.92 6.29 -2.65
CA PRO A 74 9.52 6.16 -1.25
C PRO A 74 9.16 4.71 -0.92
N MET A 75 9.58 4.24 0.26
CA MET A 75 9.29 2.88 0.72
C MET A 75 8.72 2.86 2.13
N LEU A 76 7.74 1.99 2.35
CA LEU A 76 7.15 1.71 3.66
C LEU A 76 7.48 0.28 4.05
N GLY A 77 8.00 0.08 5.25
CA GLY A 77 8.19 -1.25 5.81
C GLY A 77 6.87 -1.84 6.31
N TYR A 78 6.55 -3.07 5.91
CA TYR A 78 5.37 -3.79 6.39
C TYR A 78 5.48 -4.15 7.87
N VAL A 79 4.41 -3.95 8.64
CA VAL A 79 4.30 -4.38 10.03
C VAL A 79 2.88 -4.91 10.26
N ASP A 80 2.78 -6.18 10.60
CA ASP A 80 1.51 -6.82 10.97
C ASP A 80 1.07 -6.43 12.39
N LEU A 81 -0.15 -5.93 12.54
CA LEU A 81 -0.77 -5.63 13.83
C LEU A 81 -1.68 -6.76 14.34
N GLY A 82 -1.97 -7.78 13.52
CA GLY A 82 -2.77 -8.94 13.85
C GLY A 82 -4.17 -8.60 14.37
N HIS A 83 -4.80 -7.53 13.89
CA HIS A 83 -6.11 -7.05 14.36
C HIS A 83 -6.23 -6.94 15.89
N SER A 84 -5.19 -6.53 16.58
CA SER A 84 -5.02 -6.48 18.05
C SER A 84 -4.69 -7.82 18.72
N ALA A 85 -4.50 -8.90 18.01
CA ALA A 85 -4.11 -10.18 18.59
C ALA A 85 -2.61 -10.28 18.86
N ARG A 86 -1.79 -9.49 18.15
CA ARG A 86 -0.33 -9.52 18.27
C ARG A 86 0.16 -8.69 19.47
N PRO A 87 1.13 -9.19 20.26
CA PRO A 87 1.71 -8.43 21.37
C PRO A 87 2.34 -7.11 20.90
N ILE A 88 2.06 -6.04 21.61
CA ILE A 88 2.58 -4.71 21.23
C ILE A 88 4.11 -4.66 21.23
N ALA A 89 4.78 -5.42 22.10
CA ALA A 89 6.24 -5.47 22.13
C ALA A 89 6.83 -5.97 20.80
N ASP A 90 6.21 -6.99 20.19
CA ASP A 90 6.66 -7.58 18.94
C ASP A 90 6.43 -6.60 17.76
N ILE A 91 5.30 -5.88 17.79
CA ILE A 91 4.99 -4.84 16.80
C ILE A 91 6.05 -3.71 16.86
N LEU A 92 6.39 -3.26 18.07
CA LEU A 92 7.37 -2.19 18.25
C LEU A 92 8.80 -2.64 17.90
N ASP A 93 9.11 -3.91 18.09
CA ASP A 93 10.39 -4.50 17.70
C ASP A 93 10.52 -4.48 16.16
N ASP A 94 9.48 -4.91 15.42
CA ASP A 94 9.47 -4.83 13.98
C ASP A 94 9.59 -3.39 13.46
N VAL A 95 8.86 -2.46 14.04
CA VAL A 95 9.00 -1.02 13.69
C VAL A 95 10.45 -0.56 13.82
N ASN A 96 11.13 -0.95 14.93
CA ASN A 96 12.52 -0.56 15.14
C ASN A 96 13.50 -1.27 14.19
N ARG A 97 13.24 -2.54 13.84
CA ARG A 97 14.10 -3.31 12.90
C ARG A 97 14.10 -2.72 11.49
N TRP A 98 13.03 -2.06 11.07
CA TRP A 98 13.01 -1.36 9.79
C TRP A 98 14.06 -0.24 9.67
N ALA A 99 14.66 0.21 10.77
CA ALA A 99 15.80 1.13 10.73
C ALA A 99 17.06 0.53 10.07
N ALA A 100 17.12 -0.79 9.85
CA ALA A 100 18.20 -1.43 9.10
C ALA A 100 18.07 -1.22 7.57
N TYR A 101 16.93 -0.75 7.11
CA TYR A 101 16.62 -0.50 5.70
C TYR A 101 16.30 0.99 5.48
N PRO A 102 16.50 1.55 4.28
CA PRO A 102 16.28 2.98 4.01
C PRO A 102 14.79 3.30 3.80
N MET A 103 13.95 2.95 4.78
CA MET A 103 12.50 3.17 4.73
C MET A 103 12.14 4.63 5.02
N SER A 104 11.15 5.14 4.28
CA SER A 104 10.54 6.44 4.55
C SER A 104 9.52 6.38 5.68
N GLY A 105 9.00 5.19 5.98
CA GLY A 105 7.95 4.98 6.96
C GLY A 105 7.54 3.53 7.10
N VAL A 106 6.33 3.30 7.65
CA VAL A 106 5.76 1.97 7.88
C VAL A 106 4.34 1.86 7.34
N PHE A 107 4.01 0.67 6.86
CA PHE A 107 2.65 0.25 6.53
C PHE A 107 2.17 -0.70 7.63
N LEU A 108 1.24 -0.21 8.45
CA LEU A 108 0.68 -0.92 9.59
C LEU A 108 -0.52 -1.73 9.13
N ASP A 109 -0.26 -2.97 8.75
CA ASP A 109 -1.25 -3.88 8.21
C ASP A 109 -2.07 -4.57 9.29
N GLN A 110 -3.21 -5.14 8.91
CA GLN A 110 -4.16 -5.76 9.83
C GLN A 110 -4.47 -4.86 11.03
N SER A 111 -4.60 -3.55 10.76
CA SER A 111 -4.95 -2.57 11.79
C SER A 111 -6.33 -2.87 12.36
N PRO A 112 -6.52 -2.80 13.70
CA PRO A 112 -7.84 -2.94 14.28
C PRO A 112 -8.76 -1.78 13.87
N THR A 113 -10.07 -2.05 13.82
CA THR A 113 -11.08 -1.08 13.37
C THR A 113 -11.84 -0.41 14.50
N GLY A 114 -11.95 -1.08 15.66
CA GLY A 114 -12.70 -0.56 16.81
C GLY A 114 -11.88 0.37 17.71
N ALA A 115 -12.55 1.31 18.39
CA ALA A 115 -11.91 2.32 19.24
C ALA A 115 -10.96 1.76 20.30
N TYR A 116 -11.19 0.55 20.80
CA TYR A 116 -10.32 -0.10 21.79
C TYR A 116 -8.91 -0.43 21.25
N GLY A 117 -8.76 -0.60 19.94
CA GLY A 117 -7.47 -0.85 19.30
C GLY A 117 -6.60 0.40 19.09
N LEU A 118 -7.14 1.60 19.32
CA LEU A 118 -6.45 2.86 19.02
C LEU A 118 -5.14 3.03 19.79
N GLY A 119 -5.10 2.67 21.08
CA GLY A 119 -3.93 2.90 21.94
C GLY A 119 -2.65 2.23 21.42
N PRO A 120 -2.65 0.92 21.14
CA PRO A 120 -1.51 0.24 20.53
C PRO A 120 -1.11 0.82 19.18
N VAL A 121 -2.07 1.14 18.29
CA VAL A 121 -1.80 1.75 16.98
C VAL A 121 -1.15 3.12 17.14
N ALA A 122 -1.68 3.97 18.01
CA ALA A 122 -1.10 5.28 18.30
C ALA A 122 0.34 5.18 18.84
N LEU A 123 0.62 4.14 19.64
CA LEU A 123 1.96 3.87 20.15
C LEU A 123 2.90 3.46 19.01
N ALA A 124 2.48 2.56 18.11
CA ALA A 124 3.27 2.15 16.95
C ALA A 124 3.60 3.34 16.04
N VAL A 125 2.61 4.18 15.70
CA VAL A 125 2.81 5.43 14.93
C VAL A 125 3.81 6.36 15.60
N ARG A 126 3.74 6.51 16.92
CA ARG A 126 4.67 7.37 17.66
C ARG A 126 6.09 6.81 17.68
N VAL A 127 6.24 5.49 17.82
CA VAL A 127 7.55 4.83 17.80
C VAL A 127 8.16 4.91 16.42
N ALA A 128 7.40 4.67 15.35
CA ALA A 128 7.84 4.84 13.98
C ALA A 128 8.41 6.26 13.72
N ARG A 129 7.67 7.29 14.13
CA ARG A 129 8.15 8.69 14.00
C ARG A 129 9.45 8.94 14.77
N ARG A 130 9.63 8.34 15.96
CA ARG A 130 10.87 8.46 16.74
C ARG A 130 12.04 7.74 16.10
N ALA A 131 11.79 6.65 15.39
CA ALA A 131 12.79 5.91 14.61
C ALA A 131 13.15 6.61 13.29
N GLY A 132 12.54 7.76 12.96
CA GLY A 132 12.77 8.48 11.70
C GLY A 132 11.87 7.99 10.56
N LEU A 133 10.92 7.10 10.82
CA LEU A 133 9.96 6.54 9.87
C LEU A 133 8.70 7.43 9.88
N PHE A 134 8.75 8.54 9.15
CA PHE A 134 7.74 9.60 9.25
C PHE A 134 6.45 9.31 8.48
N ALA A 135 6.53 8.57 7.37
CA ALA A 135 5.38 8.20 6.58
C ALA A 135 4.73 6.94 7.17
N THR A 136 3.54 7.07 7.72
CA THR A 136 2.77 5.93 8.24
C THR A 136 1.47 5.82 7.49
N VAL A 137 1.11 4.60 7.07
CA VAL A 137 -0.19 4.25 6.50
C VAL A 137 -0.80 3.15 7.36
N LEU A 138 -2.09 3.25 7.69
CA LEU A 138 -2.85 2.17 8.33
C LEU A 138 -3.60 1.38 7.28
N ASN A 139 -3.58 0.05 7.39
CA ASN A 139 -4.39 -0.84 6.57
C ASN A 139 -5.30 -1.74 7.44
N PRO A 140 -6.48 -1.29 7.80
CA PRO A 140 -7.52 -2.16 8.30
C PRO A 140 -8.26 -2.93 7.19
N GLY A 141 -8.09 -2.55 5.91
CA GLY A 141 -8.80 -3.10 4.77
C GLY A 141 -10.30 -2.78 4.72
N THR A 142 -10.80 -2.03 5.68
CA THR A 142 -12.21 -1.63 5.85
C THR A 142 -12.29 -0.33 6.65
N PRO A 143 -13.42 0.40 6.64
CA PRO A 143 -13.58 1.60 7.46
C PRO A 143 -13.40 1.35 8.96
N THR A 144 -12.83 2.33 9.64
CA THR A 144 -12.53 2.29 11.08
C THR A 144 -13.46 3.20 11.87
N ASP A 145 -13.45 3.03 13.21
CA ASP A 145 -13.99 4.05 14.11
C ASP A 145 -13.37 5.42 13.76
N PRO A 146 -14.18 6.49 13.70
CA PRO A 146 -13.71 7.84 13.35
C PRO A 146 -12.53 8.34 14.19
N VAL A 147 -12.35 7.86 15.41
CA VAL A 147 -11.24 8.25 16.29
C VAL A 147 -9.85 7.96 15.70
N TYR A 148 -9.74 6.99 14.78
CA TYR A 148 -8.47 6.72 14.09
C TYR A 148 -8.00 7.90 13.22
N ARG A 149 -8.93 8.74 12.75
CA ARG A 149 -8.61 9.94 11.97
C ARG A 149 -7.79 10.97 12.78
N GLU A 150 -7.91 10.95 14.11
CA GLU A 150 -7.15 11.83 15.01
C GLU A 150 -5.65 11.52 15.00
N LEU A 151 -5.23 10.34 14.54
CA LEU A 151 -3.82 9.99 14.36
C LEU A 151 -3.14 10.81 13.26
N GLY A 152 -3.92 11.41 12.36
CA GLY A 152 -3.41 12.22 11.25
C GLY A 152 -2.54 11.44 10.28
N VAL A 153 -2.87 10.17 10.05
CA VAL A 153 -2.20 9.28 9.09
C VAL A 153 -3.21 8.76 8.05
N PRO A 154 -2.77 8.51 6.80
CA PRO A 154 -3.60 7.88 5.78
C PRO A 154 -4.11 6.50 6.19
N ILE A 155 -5.33 6.15 5.77
CA ILE A 155 -5.98 4.88 6.10
C ILE A 155 -6.44 4.21 4.80
N CYS A 156 -6.10 2.93 4.60
CA CYS A 156 -6.69 2.09 3.57
C CYS A 156 -8.03 1.55 4.09
N VAL A 157 -9.11 1.96 3.46
CA VAL A 157 -10.48 1.59 3.88
C VAL A 157 -11.10 0.53 2.98
N PHE A 158 -10.35 0.05 2.02
CA PHE A 158 -10.71 -1.08 1.19
C PHE A 158 -9.47 -1.87 0.79
N GLU A 159 -9.51 -3.18 1.05
CA GLU A 159 -8.62 -4.15 0.47
C GLU A 159 -9.44 -5.39 0.09
N GLY A 160 -9.47 -5.75 -1.19
CA GLY A 160 -10.30 -6.86 -1.65
C GLY A 160 -10.29 -7.06 -3.16
N GLY A 161 -11.09 -8.05 -3.59
CA GLY A 161 -11.25 -8.39 -4.99
C GLY A 161 -12.08 -7.37 -5.78
N TRP A 162 -11.88 -7.37 -7.11
CA TRP A 162 -12.60 -6.48 -8.00
C TRP A 162 -14.13 -6.65 -7.92
N ASP A 163 -14.61 -7.88 -7.82
CA ASP A 163 -16.05 -8.14 -7.74
C ASP A 163 -16.64 -7.55 -6.45
N GLU A 164 -15.95 -7.72 -5.31
CA GLU A 164 -16.33 -7.11 -4.03
C GLU A 164 -16.30 -5.57 -4.11
N TYR A 165 -15.27 -5.03 -4.78
CA TYR A 165 -15.15 -3.58 -4.95
C TYR A 165 -16.28 -2.98 -5.77
N GLN A 166 -16.79 -3.71 -6.76
CA GLN A 166 -17.95 -3.26 -7.55
C GLN A 166 -19.23 -3.16 -6.71
N GLU A 167 -19.40 -4.07 -5.75
CA GLU A 167 -20.58 -4.13 -4.87
C GLU A 167 -20.45 -3.24 -3.64
N TRP A 168 -19.21 -2.85 -3.28
CA TRP A 168 -18.96 -2.02 -2.12
C TRP A 168 -19.62 -0.65 -2.26
N ASP A 169 -20.41 -0.24 -1.26
CA ASP A 169 -21.17 1.01 -1.25
C ASP A 169 -20.33 2.24 -0.83
N GLY A 170 -19.14 2.02 -0.27
CA GLY A 170 -18.26 3.08 0.22
C GLY A 170 -18.67 3.66 1.58
N GLU A 171 -19.57 3.00 2.33
CA GLU A 171 -19.97 3.48 3.66
C GLU A 171 -18.75 3.60 4.58
N GLY A 172 -18.62 4.74 5.27
CA GLY A 172 -17.50 5.03 6.17
C GLY A 172 -16.19 5.47 5.51
N ALA A 173 -16.08 5.42 4.18
CA ALA A 173 -14.93 5.95 3.45
C ALA A 173 -14.99 7.48 3.33
N LEU A 174 -13.83 8.13 3.36
CA LEU A 174 -13.69 9.56 3.12
C LEU A 174 -12.85 9.82 1.86
N PRO A 175 -13.07 10.94 1.17
CA PRO A 175 -12.17 11.34 0.09
C PRO A 175 -10.72 11.43 0.57
N GLY A 176 -9.83 10.79 -0.19
CA GLY A 176 -8.41 10.72 0.16
C GLY A 176 -7.98 9.42 0.83
N ASP A 177 -8.90 8.54 1.19
CA ASP A 177 -8.58 7.21 1.72
C ASP A 177 -7.92 6.30 0.68
N GLY A 178 -7.26 5.25 1.16
CA GLY A 178 -6.58 4.27 0.32
C GLY A 178 -7.47 3.10 -0.06
N HIS A 179 -7.32 2.61 -1.32
CA HIS A 179 -7.99 1.41 -1.79
C HIS A 179 -6.98 0.47 -2.45
N LEU A 180 -6.95 -0.80 -2.01
CA LEU A 180 -6.11 -1.85 -2.56
C LEU A 180 -7.02 -2.89 -3.26
N ILE A 181 -6.96 -2.94 -4.59
CA ILE A 181 -7.90 -3.71 -5.41
C ILE A 181 -7.14 -4.75 -6.22
N HIS A 182 -7.45 -6.02 -6.01
CA HIS A 182 -6.84 -7.14 -6.72
C HIS A 182 -7.84 -7.90 -7.58
N SER A 183 -7.34 -8.92 -8.29
CA SER A 183 -8.15 -9.82 -9.14
C SER A 183 -8.93 -9.10 -10.23
N VAL A 184 -8.41 -7.99 -10.71
CA VAL A 184 -9.04 -7.25 -11.81
C VAL A 184 -8.70 -7.95 -13.13
N PRO A 185 -9.68 -8.26 -14.00
CA PRO A 185 -9.36 -8.75 -15.33
C PRO A 185 -8.44 -7.76 -16.07
N PRO A 186 -7.38 -8.22 -16.77
CA PRO A 186 -6.40 -7.31 -17.38
C PRO A 186 -7.00 -6.24 -18.27
N TRP A 187 -8.06 -6.56 -19.02
CA TRP A 187 -8.78 -5.61 -19.89
C TRP A 187 -9.66 -4.60 -19.14
N GLN A 188 -9.81 -4.75 -17.81
CA GLN A 188 -10.56 -3.83 -16.95
C GLN A 188 -9.68 -2.97 -16.05
N LEU A 189 -8.35 -3.13 -16.05
CA LEU A 189 -7.43 -2.38 -15.17
C LEU A 189 -7.66 -0.87 -15.25
N GLU A 190 -7.71 -0.32 -16.47
CA GLU A 190 -7.95 1.11 -16.66
C GLU A 190 -9.35 1.55 -16.19
N HIS A 191 -10.36 0.70 -16.39
CA HIS A 191 -11.71 0.96 -15.87
C HIS A 191 -11.73 0.96 -14.35
N ALA A 192 -11.10 -0.03 -13.73
CA ALA A 192 -11.02 -0.14 -12.27
C ALA A 192 -10.30 1.06 -11.63
N ARG A 193 -9.21 1.57 -12.26
CA ARG A 193 -8.54 2.80 -11.81
C ARG A 193 -9.45 4.02 -11.87
N ARG A 194 -10.25 4.15 -12.92
CA ARG A 194 -11.23 5.25 -13.04
C ARG A 194 -12.33 5.14 -11.99
N VAL A 195 -12.81 3.93 -11.70
CA VAL A 195 -13.79 3.70 -10.62
C VAL A 195 -13.18 4.04 -9.27
N MET A 196 -11.93 3.62 -9.00
CA MET A 196 -11.21 3.93 -7.78
C MET A 196 -11.07 5.45 -7.58
N ALA A 197 -10.63 6.18 -8.60
CA ALA A 197 -10.54 7.63 -8.58
C ALA A 197 -11.92 8.30 -8.40
N TRP A 198 -12.95 7.82 -9.09
CA TRP A 198 -14.32 8.34 -8.96
C TRP A 198 -14.89 8.16 -7.56
N ARG A 199 -14.54 7.07 -6.87
CA ARG A 199 -14.90 6.81 -5.48
C ARG A 199 -14.10 7.66 -4.48
N GLY A 200 -13.20 8.51 -4.97
CA GLY A 200 -12.47 9.47 -4.15
C GLY A 200 -11.21 8.93 -3.48
N ALA A 201 -10.70 7.77 -3.92
CA ALA A 201 -9.43 7.27 -3.41
C ALA A 201 -8.31 8.30 -3.61
N GLY A 202 -7.51 8.56 -2.57
CA GLY A 202 -6.34 9.43 -2.63
C GLY A 202 -5.07 8.67 -2.99
N PHE A 203 -5.02 7.39 -2.68
CA PHE A 203 -3.90 6.51 -2.96
C PHE A 203 -4.34 5.05 -3.07
N GLY A 204 -3.47 4.18 -3.57
CA GLY A 204 -3.73 2.75 -3.64
C GLY A 204 -3.22 2.09 -4.90
N VAL A 205 -3.70 0.88 -5.15
CA VAL A 205 -3.33 0.06 -6.31
C VAL A 205 -4.52 -0.67 -6.89
N VAL A 206 -4.46 -0.89 -8.19
CA VAL A 206 -5.34 -1.79 -8.95
C VAL A 206 -4.42 -2.79 -9.65
N THR A 207 -4.60 -4.09 -9.35
CA THR A 207 -3.79 -5.16 -9.94
C THR A 207 -4.64 -6.30 -10.51
N ASP A 208 -4.15 -6.91 -11.56
CA ASP A 208 -4.70 -8.12 -12.15
C ASP A 208 -4.16 -9.42 -11.53
N ARG A 209 -3.32 -9.30 -10.51
CA ARG A 209 -2.83 -10.43 -9.74
C ARG A 209 -3.94 -11.03 -8.88
N TRP A 210 -3.87 -12.34 -8.62
CA TRP A 210 -4.90 -13.12 -7.95
C TRP A 210 -4.40 -13.73 -6.65
N MET A 211 -5.36 -14.13 -5.79
CA MET A 211 -5.05 -14.93 -4.62
C MET A 211 -4.24 -16.20 -4.99
N PRO A 212 -3.38 -16.77 -4.11
CA PRO A 212 -3.25 -16.44 -2.68
C PRO A 212 -2.37 -15.22 -2.35
N ASN A 213 -1.56 -14.72 -3.28
CA ASN A 213 -0.74 -13.53 -3.05
C ASN A 213 -0.89 -12.54 -4.22
N PRO A 214 -1.90 -11.66 -4.17
CA PRO A 214 -2.13 -10.68 -5.24
C PRO A 214 -1.07 -9.59 -5.28
N TRP A 215 -0.18 -9.56 -4.30
CA TRP A 215 0.90 -8.60 -4.16
C TRP A 215 2.26 -9.16 -4.63
N HIS A 216 2.25 -10.33 -5.28
CA HIS A 216 3.45 -10.96 -5.83
C HIS A 216 3.85 -10.30 -7.16
N GLY A 217 4.47 -9.13 -7.08
CA GLY A 217 4.94 -8.34 -8.20
C GLY A 217 3.99 -7.24 -8.68
N LEU A 218 4.41 -6.54 -9.72
CA LEU A 218 3.68 -5.40 -10.27
C LEU A 218 2.44 -5.84 -11.09
N PRO A 219 1.42 -4.97 -11.24
CA PRO A 219 0.37 -5.14 -12.21
C PRO A 219 0.94 -5.37 -13.63
N SER A 220 0.25 -6.18 -14.45
CA SER A 220 0.78 -6.60 -15.78
C SER A 220 0.97 -5.45 -16.76
N ASP A 221 0.27 -4.34 -16.58
CA ASP A 221 0.36 -3.12 -17.39
C ASP A 221 1.30 -2.05 -16.79
N SER A 222 2.05 -2.40 -15.74
CA SER A 222 3.10 -1.51 -15.22
C SER A 222 4.20 -1.30 -16.25
N PRO A 223 4.81 -0.11 -16.32
CA PRO A 223 5.96 0.12 -17.18
C PRO A 223 7.02 -0.95 -16.91
N ARG A 224 7.51 -1.58 -17.97
CA ARG A 224 8.66 -2.48 -17.89
C ARG A 224 9.87 -1.78 -18.48
N PRO A 225 11.02 -1.81 -17.82
CA PRO A 225 12.25 -1.30 -18.43
C PRO A 225 12.48 -1.99 -19.77
N LEU A 226 12.92 -1.23 -20.75
CA LEU A 226 13.36 -1.82 -22.01
C LEU A 226 14.50 -2.79 -21.72
N ALA A 227 14.35 -4.04 -22.13
CA ALA A 227 15.43 -5.01 -21.99
C ALA A 227 16.67 -4.46 -22.69
N VAL A 228 17.73 -4.20 -21.91
CA VAL A 228 19.02 -3.86 -22.48
C VAL A 228 19.52 -5.14 -23.16
N VAL A 229 19.41 -5.18 -24.49
CA VAL A 229 20.03 -6.25 -25.28
C VAL A 229 21.53 -6.05 -25.15
N PRO A 230 22.28 -7.00 -24.54
CA PRO A 230 23.74 -6.89 -24.50
C PRO A 230 24.24 -6.94 -25.95
N GLY A 231 24.97 -5.88 -26.34
CA GLY A 231 25.67 -5.81 -27.62
C GLY A 231 26.91 -6.69 -27.64
#